data_41a2a0d4bc8ceea3afba9a821cc73965
#
_entry.id   41a2a0d4bc8ceea3afba9a821cc73965
#
_cell.length_a   1.000
_cell.length_b   1.000
_cell.length_c   1.000
_cell.angle_alpha   90.00
_cell.angle_beta   90.00
_cell.angle_gamma   90.00
#
_symmetry.space_group_name_H-M   'P 1'
#
loop_
_entity.id
_entity.type
_entity.pdbx_description
1 polymer ?
#
loop_
_entity_poly.entity_id
_entity_poly.type
_entity_poly.pdbx_seq_one_letter_code
_entity_poly.pdbx_strand_id
1 'polypeptide(L)' 'MRKEFPYDPYEGMGFYDPETEKTWVFARNEWVDITYEDITYDI' A
#
# COMPACT_ATOMS: atom_id res chain seq x y z
N MET A 1 -15.64 -4.12 8.19
CA MET A 1 -14.57 -4.84 8.05
C MET A 1 -13.33 -4.04 8.03
N ARG A 2 -12.28 -4.43 8.60
CA ARG A 2 -11.14 -3.62 8.65
C ARG A 2 -10.05 -4.28 7.88
N LYS A 3 -9.10 -3.53 7.41
CA LYS A 3 -8.02 -4.02 6.70
C LYS A 3 -7.07 -4.69 7.61
N GLU A 4 -6.41 -5.72 7.13
CA GLU A 4 -5.47 -6.35 7.93
C GLU A 4 -4.14 -6.27 7.32
N PHE A 5 -3.35 -5.29 7.63
CA PHE A 5 -2.02 -5.13 7.12
C PHE A 5 -1.09 -6.22 7.62
N PRO A 6 -0.06 -6.53 6.87
CA PRO A 6 0.90 -7.53 7.31
C PRO A 6 1.53 -7.18 8.63
N TYR A 7 1.85 -8.20 9.42
CA TYR A 7 2.43 -7.99 10.70
C TYR A 7 3.93 -7.85 10.51
N ASP A 8 4.55 -6.99 11.19
CA ASP A 8 6.00 -6.83 11.18
C ASP A 8 6.48 -6.47 9.79
N PRO A 9 5.99 -5.42 9.20
CA PRO A 9 6.41 -5.04 7.87
C PRO A 9 7.82 -4.46 7.86
N TYR A 10 8.47 -4.50 6.69
CA TYR A 10 9.78 -3.91 6.57
C TYR A 10 9.71 -2.75 5.60
N GLU A 11 10.71 -1.89 5.62
CA GLU A 11 10.73 -0.72 4.79
C GLU A 11 10.64 -1.11 3.33
N GLY A 12 9.74 -0.52 2.61
CA GLY A 12 9.54 -0.82 1.21
C GLY A 12 8.59 -1.97 0.94
N MET A 13 8.04 -2.58 1.98
CA MET A 13 7.14 -3.70 1.78
C MET A 13 5.85 -3.24 1.15
N GLY A 14 5.40 -3.94 0.13
CA GLY A 14 4.16 -3.58 -0.54
C GLY A 14 3.00 -4.46 -0.12
N PHE A 15 1.81 -3.90 -0.14
CA PHE A 15 0.62 -4.64 0.26
C PHE A 15 -0.56 -4.18 -0.59
N TYR A 16 -1.24 -5.12 -1.22
CA TYR A 16 -2.39 -4.78 -2.05
C TYR A 16 -3.65 -5.25 -1.34
N ASP A 17 -4.61 -4.33 -1.19
CA ASP A 17 -5.86 -4.65 -0.54
C ASP A 17 -6.93 -4.82 -1.59
N PRO A 18 -7.35 -6.00 -1.90
CA PRO A 18 -8.32 -6.23 -2.96
C PRO A 18 -9.71 -5.77 -2.60
N GLU A 19 -10.00 -5.64 -1.32
CA GLU A 19 -11.31 -5.22 -0.92
C GLU A 19 -11.56 -3.80 -1.29
N THR A 20 -10.61 -2.92 -1.21
CA THR A 20 -10.78 -1.55 -1.57
C THR A 20 -9.99 -1.22 -2.82
N GLU A 21 -9.25 -2.20 -3.35
CA GLU A 21 -8.43 -1.99 -4.55
C GLU A 21 -7.40 -0.91 -4.32
N LYS A 22 -6.79 -0.90 -3.16
CA LYS A 22 -5.77 0.06 -2.86
C LYS A 22 -4.44 -0.60 -2.69
N THR A 23 -3.39 0.11 -3.06
CA THR A 23 -2.03 -0.38 -2.92
C THR A 23 -1.32 0.46 -1.88
N TRP A 24 -0.63 -0.20 -0.98
CA TRP A 24 0.07 0.49 0.11
C TRP A 24 1.53 0.09 0.13
N VAL A 25 2.37 0.95 0.67
CA VAL A 25 3.76 0.60 0.83
C VAL A 25 4.15 1.06 2.23
N PHE A 26 5.01 0.32 2.91
CA PHE A 26 5.42 0.66 4.26
C PHE A 26 6.68 1.51 4.18
N ALA A 27 6.61 2.72 4.66
CA ALA A 27 7.73 3.63 4.62
C ALA A 27 7.70 4.53 5.82
N ARG A 28 8.87 4.81 6.38
CA ARG A 28 8.95 5.72 7.53
C ARG A 28 8.07 5.28 8.66
N ASN A 29 8.03 3.99 8.88
CA ASN A 29 7.26 3.45 9.98
C ASN A 29 5.78 3.64 9.82
N GLU A 30 5.27 3.75 8.65
CA GLU A 30 3.84 3.86 8.45
C GLU A 30 3.43 3.34 7.09
N TRP A 31 2.17 3.02 6.91
CA TRP A 31 1.66 2.54 5.65
C TRP A 31 1.16 3.72 4.84
N VAL A 32 1.65 3.81 3.62
CA VAL A 32 1.31 4.92 2.75
C VAL A 32 0.53 4.42 1.56
N ASP A 33 -0.58 5.08 1.26
CA ASP A 33 -1.43 4.70 0.15
C ASP A 33 -0.84 5.24 -1.14
N ILE A 34 -0.40 4.34 -2.02
CA ILE A 34 0.18 4.79 -3.27
C ILE A 34 -0.67 4.36 -4.44
N THR A 35 -1.90 4.12 -4.21
CA THR A 35 -2.78 3.67 -5.27
C THR A 35 -2.75 4.59 -6.45
N TYR A 36 -2.76 5.89 -6.19
CA TYR A 36 -2.83 6.83 -7.27
C TYR A 36 -1.55 6.90 -8.07
N GLU A 37 -0.46 6.34 -7.60
CA GLU A 37 0.75 6.46 -8.32
C GLU A 37 0.79 5.51 -9.49
N ASP A 38 -0.05 4.53 -9.49
CA ASP A 38 -0.04 3.60 -10.53
C ASP A 38 -0.49 4.13 -11.81
N ILE A 39 -1.17 5.20 -11.87
CA ILE A 39 -1.70 5.69 -13.06
C ILE A 39 -1.01 6.81 -13.55
N THR A 40 0.04 7.20 -12.99
CA THR A 40 0.56 8.37 -13.44
C THR A 40 1.43 8.20 -14.57
N TYR A 41 1.95 7.06 -14.81
CA TYR A 41 2.91 7.08 -15.73
C TYR A 41 2.49 6.93 -17.06
N ASP A 42 1.37 6.95 -17.31
CA ASP A 42 0.97 6.70 -18.52
C ASP A 42 1.17 7.75 -19.43
N ILE A 43 1.69 8.71 -19.23
CA ILE A 43 1.80 9.71 -20.11
C ILE A 43 2.48 9.54 -21.19
#